data_9b224c7584287863e132cea663995dd1
#
_entry.id   9b224c7584287863e132cea663995dd1
#
_cell.length_a   1.000
_cell.length_b   1.000
_cell.length_c   1.000
_cell.angle_alpha   90.00
_cell.angle_beta   90.00
_cell.angle_gamma   90.00
#
_symmetry.space_group_name_H-M   'P 1'
#
loop_
_entity.id
_entity.type
_entity.pdbx_description
1 polymer ?
#
loop_
_entity_poly.entity_id
_entity_poly.type
_entity_poly.pdbx_seq_one_letter_code
_entity_poly.pdbx_strand_id
1 'polypeptide(L)'
;MTTKGEIREVSAQFYAALKRMLNGDPRALSDVWSHGSFVTAMHPLGGRQVGWAEVRKTWEQIAQRSSEGKVELKDQLIHLAGEFAYEVGIEHVEAKLGGQKFAAKIRVTNIYQREAGTWKVTHHHTDMSPAVVWKFSNRQSRRAQLS
;
A
#
# COMPACT_ATOMS: atom_id res chain seq x y z
N MET A 1 12.48 -4.47 24.29
CA MET A 1 13.31 -4.64 23.08
C MET A 1 12.39 -4.95 21.90
N THR A 2 12.49 -4.18 20.82
CA THR A 2 11.64 -4.39 19.64
C THR A 2 12.05 -5.64 18.89
N THR A 3 11.06 -6.39 18.43
CA THR A 3 11.27 -7.63 17.70
C THR A 3 10.59 -7.57 16.32
N LYS A 4 10.98 -8.47 15.42
CA LYS A 4 10.27 -8.64 14.15
C LYS A 4 8.79 -8.97 14.37
N GLY A 5 8.44 -9.61 15.49
CA GLY A 5 7.05 -9.90 15.86
C GLY A 5 6.21 -8.63 16.02
N GLU A 6 6.78 -7.58 16.60
CA GLU A 6 6.11 -6.28 16.73
C GLU A 6 5.85 -5.64 15.36
N ILE A 7 6.79 -5.81 14.42
CA ILE A 7 6.62 -5.29 13.06
C ILE A 7 5.55 -6.09 12.31
N ARG A 8 5.51 -7.42 12.48
CA ARG A 8 4.44 -8.24 11.90
C ARG A 8 3.07 -7.83 12.43
N GLU A 9 3.01 -7.44 13.70
CA GLU A 9 1.76 -6.99 14.32
C GLU A 9 1.27 -5.67 13.72
N VAL A 10 2.13 -4.65 13.60
CA VAL A 10 1.73 -3.39 12.98
C VAL A 10 1.43 -3.57 11.49
N SER A 11 2.14 -4.45 10.82
CA SER A 11 1.83 -4.83 9.44
C SER A 11 0.43 -5.43 9.32
N ALA A 12 0.09 -6.36 10.21
CA ALA A 12 -1.24 -6.96 10.24
C ALA A 12 -2.33 -5.91 10.46
N GLN A 13 -2.09 -4.94 11.35
CA GLN A 13 -3.00 -3.83 11.58
C GLN A 13 -3.15 -2.95 10.33
N PHE A 14 -2.04 -2.67 9.65
CA PHE A 14 -2.06 -1.89 8.41
C PHE A 14 -2.87 -2.59 7.32
N TYR A 15 -2.64 -3.89 7.11
CA TYR A 15 -3.38 -4.63 6.08
C TYR A 15 -4.85 -4.83 6.45
N ALA A 16 -5.19 -4.92 7.72
CA ALA A 16 -6.59 -4.89 8.16
C ALA A 16 -7.24 -3.54 7.86
N ALA A 17 -6.49 -2.44 8.07
CA ALA A 17 -6.96 -1.09 7.75
C ALA A 17 -7.12 -0.88 6.23
N LEU A 18 -6.19 -1.42 5.43
CA LEU A 18 -6.29 -1.39 3.97
C LEU A 18 -7.52 -2.14 3.47
N LYS A 19 -7.84 -3.29 4.06
CA LYS A 19 -9.05 -4.03 3.71
C LYS A 19 -10.30 -3.21 3.97
N ARG A 20 -10.37 -2.53 5.11
CA ARG A 20 -11.49 -1.62 5.42
C ARG A 20 -11.58 -0.47 4.41
N MET A 21 -10.44 0.10 4.06
CA MET A 21 -10.36 1.17 3.06
C MET A 21 -10.89 0.68 1.70
N LEU A 22 -10.52 -0.53 1.29
CA LEU A 22 -11.00 -1.14 0.04
C LEU A 22 -12.49 -1.53 0.10
N ASN A 23 -13.14 -1.36 1.24
CA ASN A 23 -14.57 -1.53 1.44
C ASN A 23 -15.26 -0.22 1.83
N GLY A 24 -14.61 0.91 1.56
CA GLY A 24 -15.21 2.23 1.70
C GLY A 24 -14.93 2.95 3.02
N ASP A 25 -14.16 2.36 3.94
CA ASP A 25 -13.88 2.95 5.25
C ASP A 25 -12.38 3.20 5.45
N PRO A 26 -11.89 4.45 5.29
CA PRO A 26 -10.48 4.77 5.44
C PRO A 26 -10.05 5.08 6.88
N ARG A 27 -10.96 5.10 7.84
CA ARG A 27 -10.69 5.64 9.19
C ARG A 27 -9.61 4.89 9.95
N ALA A 28 -9.55 3.57 9.82
CA ALA A 28 -8.56 2.75 10.53
C ALA A 28 -7.12 3.05 10.10
N LEU A 29 -6.90 3.57 8.89
CA LEU A 29 -5.57 3.98 8.41
C LEU A 29 -4.98 5.10 9.26
N SER A 30 -5.81 5.99 9.77
CA SER A 30 -5.39 7.08 10.66
C SER A 30 -4.71 6.57 11.94
N ASP A 31 -5.09 5.40 12.41
CA ASP A 31 -4.56 4.82 13.65
C ASP A 31 -3.19 4.16 13.47
N VAL A 32 -2.88 3.71 12.25
CA VAL A 32 -1.63 2.98 11.98
C VAL A 32 -0.58 3.83 11.28
N TRP A 33 -0.94 4.95 10.68
CA TRP A 33 -0.02 5.89 10.05
C TRP A 33 0.51 6.93 11.03
N SER A 34 1.77 7.31 10.86
CA SER A 34 2.29 8.55 11.45
C SER A 34 1.60 9.76 10.80
N HIS A 35 1.34 10.79 11.58
CA HIS A 35 0.69 12.02 11.10
C HIS A 35 1.69 13.14 10.82
N GLY A 36 2.98 12.81 10.70
CA GLY A 36 4.03 13.79 10.46
C GLY A 36 4.00 14.37 9.05
N SER A 37 4.68 15.50 8.88
CA SER A 37 4.85 16.14 7.57
C SER A 37 5.78 15.35 6.63
N PHE A 38 6.50 14.38 7.17
CA PHE A 38 7.50 13.59 6.46
C PHE A 38 6.94 12.28 5.88
N VAL A 39 5.71 11.90 6.22
CA VAL A 39 5.15 10.64 5.69
C VAL A 39 4.91 10.75 4.18
N THR A 40 5.07 9.63 3.49
CA THR A 40 4.96 9.60 2.03
C THR A 40 4.22 8.34 1.58
N ALA A 41 3.53 8.46 0.45
CA ALA A 41 2.88 7.33 -0.19
C ALA A 41 3.00 7.43 -1.71
N MET A 42 3.19 6.30 -2.36
CA MET A 42 3.22 6.18 -3.82
C MET A 42 2.35 4.98 -4.20
N HIS A 43 1.31 5.25 -4.98
CA HIS A 43 0.32 4.25 -5.37
C HIS A 43 0.63 3.65 -6.74
N PRO A 44 0.12 2.43 -7.04
CA PRO A 44 0.51 1.73 -8.28
C PRO A 44 0.14 2.48 -9.56
N LEU A 45 -0.89 3.30 -9.52
CA LEU A 45 -1.36 4.06 -10.68
C LEU A 45 -0.70 5.44 -10.79
N GLY A 46 0.28 5.73 -9.95
CA GLY A 46 1.06 6.94 -10.01
C GLY A 46 0.86 7.88 -8.83
N GLY A 47 1.54 9.02 -8.90
CA GLY A 47 1.49 10.02 -7.85
C GLY A 47 2.47 9.78 -6.71
N ARG A 48 2.80 10.86 -6.03
CA ARG A 48 3.59 10.85 -4.79
C ARG A 48 2.96 11.85 -3.84
N GLN A 49 2.48 11.38 -2.72
CA GLN A 49 1.89 12.23 -1.68
C GLN A 49 2.91 12.44 -0.57
N VAL A 50 3.01 13.67 -0.08
CA VAL A 50 3.93 14.06 0.99
C VAL A 50 3.14 14.73 2.11
N GLY A 51 3.34 14.25 3.33
CA GLY A 51 2.65 14.72 4.53
C GLY A 51 1.32 14.03 4.74
N TRP A 52 0.92 13.94 6.00
CA TRP A 52 -0.29 13.20 6.38
C TRP A 52 -1.56 13.74 5.71
N ALA A 53 -1.68 15.06 5.58
CA ALA A 53 -2.88 15.65 4.96
C ALA A 53 -3.09 15.15 3.53
N GLU A 54 -2.02 15.11 2.71
CA GLU A 54 -2.11 14.59 1.34
C GLU A 54 -2.30 13.09 1.30
N VAL A 55 -1.56 12.35 2.13
CA VAL A 55 -1.65 10.90 2.21
C VAL A 55 -3.07 10.47 2.62
N ARG A 56 -3.61 11.10 3.65
CA ARG A 56 -4.97 10.85 4.12
C ARG A 56 -6.02 11.11 3.04
N LYS A 57 -5.89 12.24 2.35
CA LYS A 57 -6.82 12.63 1.30
C LYS A 57 -6.87 11.59 0.18
N THR A 58 -5.71 11.07 -0.23
CA THR A 58 -5.64 10.05 -1.26
C THR A 58 -6.28 8.74 -0.80
N TRP A 59 -6.04 8.31 0.44
CA TRP A 59 -6.71 7.13 0.99
C TRP A 59 -8.23 7.32 1.01
N GLU A 60 -8.71 8.48 1.38
CA GLU A 60 -10.15 8.80 1.38
C GLU A 60 -10.74 8.73 -0.03
N GLN A 61 -10.03 9.24 -1.02
CA GLN A 61 -10.46 9.20 -2.42
C GLN A 61 -10.54 7.77 -2.96
N ILE A 62 -9.54 6.94 -2.64
CA ILE A 62 -9.54 5.53 -3.02
C ILE A 62 -10.72 4.80 -2.35
N ALA A 63 -10.93 5.04 -1.07
CA ALA A 63 -12.02 4.41 -0.30
C ALA A 63 -13.40 4.72 -0.90
N GLN A 64 -13.63 5.95 -1.32
CA GLN A 64 -14.91 6.36 -1.92
C GLN A 64 -15.25 5.59 -3.19
N ARG A 65 -14.24 5.07 -3.88
CA ARG A 65 -14.41 4.35 -5.15
C ARG A 65 -14.29 2.84 -4.99
N SER A 66 -14.02 2.36 -3.78
CA SER A 66 -13.68 0.96 -3.52
C SER A 66 -14.80 0.21 -2.84
N SER A 67 -15.01 -1.03 -3.25
CA SER A 67 -15.92 -1.97 -2.61
C SER A 67 -15.45 -3.40 -2.86
N GLU A 68 -16.02 -4.34 -2.11
CA GLU A 68 -15.73 -5.78 -2.21
C GLU A 68 -14.24 -6.09 -2.20
N GLY A 69 -13.51 -5.38 -1.33
CA GLY A 69 -12.07 -5.43 -1.28
C GLY A 69 -11.50 -6.52 -0.40
N LYS A 70 -10.43 -7.13 -0.90
CA LYS A 70 -9.55 -8.06 -0.17
C LYS A 70 -8.12 -7.69 -0.47
N VAL A 71 -7.26 -7.78 0.53
CA VAL A 71 -5.84 -7.60 0.36
C VAL A 71 -5.09 -8.55 1.29
N GLU A 72 -4.07 -9.19 0.76
CA GLU A 72 -3.22 -10.09 1.55
C GLU A 72 -1.76 -9.86 1.14
N LEU A 73 -0.91 -9.67 2.14
CA LEU A 73 0.54 -9.55 1.92
C LEU A 73 1.16 -10.95 1.88
N LYS A 74 1.80 -11.25 0.76
CA LYS A 74 2.55 -12.49 0.53
C LYS A 74 4.04 -12.20 0.45
N ASP A 75 4.85 -13.22 0.65
CA ASP A 75 6.32 -13.13 0.53
C ASP A 75 6.91 -12.01 1.39
N GLN A 76 6.40 -11.89 2.61
CA GLN A 76 6.78 -10.87 3.56
C GLN A 76 8.23 -11.05 4.04
N LEU A 77 9.03 -10.00 3.92
CA LEU A 77 10.38 -9.94 4.46
C LEU A 77 10.52 -8.64 5.26
N ILE A 78 10.98 -8.77 6.50
CA ILE A 78 11.11 -7.65 7.43
C ILE A 78 12.57 -7.48 7.83
N HIS A 79 13.04 -6.23 7.81
CA HIS A 79 14.34 -5.84 8.35
C HIS A 79 14.15 -4.76 9.40
N LEU A 80 14.66 -5.02 10.60
CA LEU A 80 14.57 -4.11 11.74
C LEU A 80 15.92 -3.42 11.95
N ALA A 81 15.93 -2.09 12.03
CA ALA A 81 17.13 -1.29 12.22
C ALA A 81 16.82 -0.13 13.18
N GLY A 82 17.05 -0.35 14.50
CA GLY A 82 16.81 0.67 15.52
C GLY A 82 15.35 1.09 15.60
N GLU A 83 15.08 2.37 15.38
CA GLU A 83 13.75 2.97 15.44
C GLU A 83 13.00 2.88 14.12
N PHE A 84 13.59 2.24 13.11
CA PHE A 84 13.01 2.03 11.80
C PHE A 84 12.96 0.55 11.45
N ALA A 85 12.00 0.19 10.63
CA ALA A 85 11.94 -1.12 10.00
C ALA A 85 11.40 -0.96 8.60
N TYR A 86 11.84 -1.81 7.68
CA TYR A 86 11.16 -1.91 6.40
C TYR A 86 10.59 -3.31 6.21
N GLU A 87 9.57 -3.36 5.41
CA GLU A 87 8.88 -4.56 4.99
C GLU A 87 8.74 -4.54 3.48
N VAL A 88 9.09 -5.64 2.83
CA VAL A 88 8.85 -5.81 1.40
C VAL A 88 8.02 -7.06 1.20
N GLY A 89 7.22 -7.07 0.14
CA GLY A 89 6.38 -8.21 -0.17
C GLY A 89 5.55 -7.97 -1.42
N ILE A 90 4.57 -8.85 -1.62
CA ILE A 90 3.64 -8.79 -2.74
C ILE A 90 2.23 -8.70 -2.17
N GLU A 91 1.52 -7.63 -2.50
CA GLU A 91 0.10 -7.49 -2.14
C GLU A 91 -0.75 -8.20 -3.19
N HIS A 92 -1.55 -9.14 -2.76
CA HIS A 92 -2.58 -9.75 -3.59
C HIS A 92 -3.88 -9.01 -3.32
N VAL A 93 -4.33 -8.22 -4.28
CA VAL A 93 -5.48 -7.32 -4.14
C VAL A 93 -6.59 -7.75 -5.07
N GLU A 94 -7.80 -7.80 -4.54
CA GLU A 94 -9.03 -7.92 -5.32
C GLU A 94 -10.01 -6.90 -4.79
N ALA A 95 -10.61 -6.11 -5.67
CA ALA A 95 -11.59 -5.10 -5.27
C ALA A 95 -12.41 -4.67 -6.48
N LYS A 96 -13.50 -3.93 -6.22
CA LYS A 96 -14.15 -3.12 -7.24
C LYS A 96 -13.72 -1.69 -7.07
N LEU A 97 -13.24 -1.08 -8.14
CA LEU A 97 -12.82 0.32 -8.19
C LEU A 97 -13.70 1.02 -9.23
N GLY A 98 -14.52 1.97 -8.76
CA GLY A 98 -15.48 2.63 -9.64
C GLY A 98 -16.46 1.65 -10.30
N GLY A 99 -16.82 0.59 -9.59
CA GLY A 99 -17.72 -0.44 -10.09
C GLY A 99 -17.10 -1.51 -10.98
N GLN A 100 -15.80 -1.39 -11.30
CA GLN A 100 -15.09 -2.36 -12.14
C GLN A 100 -14.23 -3.28 -11.29
N LYS A 101 -14.23 -4.57 -11.62
CA LYS A 101 -13.39 -5.56 -10.93
C LYS A 101 -11.92 -5.30 -11.24
N PHE A 102 -11.15 -5.30 -10.18
CA PHE A 102 -9.70 -5.13 -10.22
C PHE A 102 -9.05 -6.26 -9.44
N ALA A 103 -8.06 -6.91 -10.03
CA ALA A 103 -7.25 -7.92 -9.36
C ALA A 103 -5.80 -7.73 -9.80
N ALA A 104 -4.89 -7.64 -8.84
CA ALA A 104 -3.49 -7.41 -9.14
C ALA A 104 -2.57 -7.99 -8.06
N LYS A 105 -1.35 -8.31 -8.48
CA LYS A 105 -0.22 -8.57 -7.60
C LYS A 105 0.66 -7.33 -7.63
N ILE A 106 0.81 -6.69 -6.50
CA ILE A 106 1.44 -5.38 -6.38
C ILE A 106 2.67 -5.52 -5.51
N ARG A 107 3.82 -5.07 -6.02
CA ARG A 107 5.05 -5.04 -5.20
C ARG A 107 4.93 -3.89 -4.21
N VAL A 108 5.37 -4.14 -2.98
CA VAL A 108 5.22 -3.15 -1.92
C VAL A 108 6.47 -3.03 -1.07
N THR A 109 6.79 -1.80 -0.68
CA THR A 109 7.73 -1.48 0.39
C THR A 109 7.02 -0.60 1.40
N ASN A 110 6.97 -1.04 2.65
CA ASN A 110 6.47 -0.25 3.77
C ASN A 110 7.63 0.06 4.71
N ILE A 111 7.71 1.32 5.16
CA ILE A 111 8.65 1.72 6.20
C ILE A 111 7.84 2.08 7.45
N TYR A 112 8.26 1.51 8.57
CA TYR A 112 7.69 1.76 9.88
C TYR A 112 8.70 2.52 10.72
N GLN A 113 8.21 3.44 11.54
CA GLN A 113 9.03 4.18 12.50
C GLN A 113 8.39 4.08 13.87
N ARG A 114 9.23 3.87 14.90
CA ARG A 114 8.73 3.88 16.27
C ARG A 114 8.63 5.32 16.77
N GLU A 115 7.42 5.70 17.19
CA GLU A 115 7.09 7.01 17.73
C GLU A 115 6.49 6.83 19.12
N ALA A 116 7.11 7.38 20.14
CA ALA A 116 6.63 7.27 21.53
C ALA A 116 6.28 5.83 21.92
N GLY A 117 7.13 4.89 21.53
CA GLY A 117 6.94 3.48 21.84
C GLY A 117 5.98 2.71 20.94
N THR A 118 5.37 3.36 19.95
CA THR A 118 4.41 2.75 19.03
C THR A 118 4.94 2.78 17.59
N TRP A 119 4.86 1.65 16.92
CA TRP A 119 5.24 1.56 15.51
C TRP A 119 4.15 2.13 14.61
N LYS A 120 4.54 3.01 13.67
CA LYS A 120 3.65 3.67 12.72
C LYS A 120 4.19 3.54 11.30
N VAL A 121 3.29 3.47 10.31
CA VAL A 121 3.68 3.54 8.90
C VAL A 121 4.14 4.96 8.58
N THR A 122 5.31 5.10 7.98
CA THR A 122 5.83 6.40 7.53
C THR A 122 5.98 6.49 6.02
N HIS A 123 6.06 5.35 5.35
CA HIS A 123 6.18 5.30 3.89
C HIS A 123 5.52 4.03 3.35
N HIS A 124 4.82 4.19 2.25
CA HIS A 124 4.18 3.10 1.52
C HIS A 124 4.41 3.32 0.03
N HIS A 125 5.16 2.44 -0.60
CA HIS A 125 5.44 2.52 -2.02
C HIS A 125 5.00 1.22 -2.68
N THR A 126 4.18 1.36 -3.71
CA THR A 126 3.65 0.24 -4.46
C THR A 126 3.86 0.44 -5.96
N ASP A 127 4.07 -0.66 -6.67
CA ASP A 127 4.06 -0.65 -8.12
C ASP A 127 3.43 -1.94 -8.67
N MET A 128 3.08 -1.91 -9.94
CA MET A 128 2.53 -3.07 -10.63
C MET A 128 3.58 -4.17 -10.76
N SER A 129 3.13 -5.43 -10.70
CA SER A 129 4.03 -6.55 -10.93
C SER A 129 4.58 -6.51 -12.37
N PRO A 130 5.82 -7.01 -12.59
CA PRO A 130 6.40 -7.04 -13.94
C PRO A 130 5.53 -7.74 -14.98
N ALA A 131 4.77 -8.76 -14.59
CA ALA A 131 3.88 -9.48 -15.49
C ALA A 131 2.78 -8.57 -16.06
N VAL A 132 2.22 -7.69 -15.25
CA VAL A 132 1.20 -6.72 -15.68
C VAL A 132 1.81 -5.68 -16.61
N VAL A 133 2.95 -5.12 -16.23
CA VAL A 133 3.70 -4.15 -17.04
C VAL A 133 4.07 -4.75 -18.40
N TRP A 134 4.56 -5.98 -18.42
CA TRP A 134 4.90 -6.70 -19.64
C TRP A 134 3.71 -6.83 -20.60
N LYS A 135 2.54 -7.19 -20.10
CA LYS A 135 1.32 -7.32 -20.92
C LYS A 135 0.92 -5.99 -21.56
N PHE A 136 0.99 -4.90 -20.81
CA PHE A 136 0.69 -3.57 -21.35
C PHE A 136 1.71 -3.15 -22.43
N SER A 137 3.00 -3.33 -22.18
CA SER A 137 4.07 -3.01 -23.14
C SER A 137 3.89 -3.78 -24.43
N ASN A 138 3.60 -5.08 -24.36
CA ASN A 138 3.35 -5.91 -25.55
C ASN A 138 2.14 -5.45 -26.36
N ARG A 139 1.04 -5.08 -25.69
CA ARG A 139 -0.14 -4.55 -26.37
C ARG A 139 0.18 -3.25 -27.12
N GLN A 140 0.91 -2.34 -26.50
CA GLN A 140 1.31 -1.08 -27.12
C GLN A 140 2.23 -1.31 -28.31
N SER A 141 3.23 -2.20 -28.18
CA SER A 141 4.13 -2.57 -29.27
C SER A 141 3.38 -3.17 -30.46
N ARG A 142 2.41 -4.04 -30.21
CA ARG A 142 1.59 -4.64 -31.27
C ARG A 142 0.77 -3.59 -32.00
N ARG A 143 0.16 -2.64 -31.30
CA ARG A 143 -0.59 -1.55 -31.89
C ARG A 143 0.29 -0.66 -32.76
N ALA A 144 1.49 -0.34 -32.28
CA ALA A 144 2.44 0.45 -33.05
C ALA A 144 2.90 -0.25 -34.34
N GLN A 145 3.01 -1.58 -34.34
CA GLN A 145 3.39 -2.37 -35.51
C GLN A 145 2.24 -2.50 -36.53
N LEU A 146 1.00 -2.39 -36.10
CA LEU A 146 -0.16 -2.51 -36.97
C LEU A 146 -0.62 -1.17 -37.57
N SER A 147 -0.11 -0.08 -37.08
CA SER A 147 -0.38 1.26 -37.61
C SER A 147 0.71 1.72 -38.55
#